data_2f1055563fcfb3e82e0a0d547f38eed8
#
_entry.id   2f1055563fcfb3e82e0a0d547f38eed8
#
_cell.length_a   1.000
_cell.length_b   1.000
_cell.length_c   1.000
_cell.angle_alpha   90.00
_cell.angle_beta   90.00
_cell.angle_gamma   90.00
#
_symmetry.space_group_name_H-M   'P 1'
#
loop_
_entity.id
_entity.type
_entity.pdbx_description
1 polymer ?
#
loop_
_entity_poly.entity_id
_entity_poly.type
_entity_poly.pdbx_seq_one_letter_code
_entity_poly.pdbx_strand_id
1 'polypeptide(L)'
;LVFFAEFLGATGVFERWVSACPLAYRSGNAPDKRDVLGTLMLGLLAGHRRYAHITALRGDAVAAQALGMNKVVSEDALRRALARIDNASSTAWMRPALMHSVREALDRPWVLDIDASIKPLYGRQEGAEIGYNPSKPMRPSHVLHTFLVGNLRLVLDVQVSSGKQHSSGHAKAALGRLLDELGDKRPALVRGDSGYGNEGVLLELEGRGQPYL
;
A
#
# COMPACT_ATOMS: atom_id res chain seq x y z
N LEU A 1 8.61 3.77 18.77
CA LEU A 1 7.22 3.42 18.41
C LEU A 1 6.26 4.50 18.91
N VAL A 2 6.30 4.86 20.20
CA VAL A 2 5.41 5.86 20.85
C VAL A 2 5.45 7.20 20.11
N PHE A 3 6.63 7.75 19.82
CA PHE A 3 6.78 9.00 19.06
C PHE A 3 5.99 9.02 17.74
N PHE A 4 6.08 7.92 16.98
CA PHE A 4 5.32 7.79 15.73
C PHE A 4 3.81 7.66 15.96
N ALA A 5 3.40 6.96 17.01
CA ALA A 5 1.99 6.84 17.37
C ALA A 5 1.41 8.21 17.75
N GLU A 6 2.14 9.01 18.55
CA GLU A 6 1.74 10.38 18.91
C GLU A 6 1.71 11.29 17.67
N PHE A 7 2.69 11.20 16.77
CA PHE A 7 2.69 11.96 15.52
C PHE A 7 1.45 11.66 14.68
N LEU A 8 1.10 10.37 14.49
CA LEU A 8 -0.09 9.97 13.76
C LEU A 8 -1.38 10.46 14.41
N GLY A 9 -1.44 10.47 15.74
CA GLY A 9 -2.56 11.03 16.50
C GLY A 9 -2.66 12.54 16.35
N ALA A 10 -1.57 13.26 16.62
CA ALA A 10 -1.51 14.73 16.58
C ALA A 10 -1.81 15.31 15.18
N THR A 11 -1.37 14.64 14.10
CA THR A 11 -1.65 15.05 12.72
C THR A 11 -3.05 14.66 12.22
N GLY A 12 -3.80 13.85 12.98
CA GLY A 12 -5.09 13.33 12.58
C GLY A 12 -5.03 12.33 11.40
N VAL A 13 -3.85 11.93 10.97
CA VAL A 13 -3.68 10.96 9.85
C VAL A 13 -4.30 9.62 10.20
N PHE A 14 -4.04 9.13 11.41
CA PHE A 14 -4.60 7.85 11.87
C PHE A 14 -6.14 7.91 11.97
N GLU A 15 -6.69 9.00 12.51
CA GLU A 15 -8.14 9.17 12.64
C GLU A 15 -8.84 9.15 11.29
N ARG A 16 -8.33 9.90 10.31
CA ARG A 16 -8.87 9.91 8.94
C ARG A 16 -8.81 8.53 8.30
N TRP A 17 -7.70 7.82 8.48
CA TRP A 17 -7.51 6.48 7.93
C TRP A 17 -8.47 5.46 8.55
N VAL A 18 -8.70 5.51 9.87
CA VAL A 18 -9.65 4.65 10.59
C VAL A 18 -11.08 4.96 10.18
N SER A 19 -11.47 6.23 10.13
CA SER A 19 -12.85 6.62 9.78
C SER A 19 -13.23 6.22 8.35
N ALA A 20 -12.30 6.37 7.40
CA ALA A 20 -12.50 6.00 6.01
C ALA A 20 -12.48 4.49 5.73
N CYS A 21 -12.04 3.66 6.69
CA CYS A 21 -11.93 2.22 6.49
C CYS A 21 -13.32 1.57 6.31
N PRO A 22 -13.52 0.75 5.25
CA PRO A 22 -14.78 0.10 4.94
C PRO A 22 -15.13 -1.08 5.87
N LEU A 23 -14.27 -1.39 6.84
CA LEU A 23 -14.50 -2.48 7.78
C LEU A 23 -15.80 -2.26 8.56
N ALA A 24 -16.73 -3.20 8.40
CA ALA A 24 -18.01 -3.20 9.11
C ALA A 24 -18.26 -4.55 9.79
N TYR A 25 -18.87 -4.49 10.96
CA TYR A 25 -19.29 -5.67 11.72
C TYR A 25 -20.79 -5.68 11.96
N ARG A 26 -21.36 -6.91 12.00
CA ARG A 26 -22.75 -7.11 12.34
C ARG A 26 -22.94 -7.47 13.82
N SER A 27 -21.90 -7.87 14.51
CA SER A 27 -21.94 -8.35 15.90
C SER A 27 -21.47 -7.25 16.85
N GLY A 28 -22.19 -7.04 17.94
CA GLY A 28 -21.80 -6.13 19.01
C GLY A 28 -20.55 -6.57 19.79
N ASN A 29 -20.16 -7.86 19.68
CA ASN A 29 -18.96 -8.39 20.31
C ASN A 29 -17.72 -8.30 19.38
N ALA A 30 -17.84 -7.68 18.22
CA ALA A 30 -16.71 -7.49 17.33
C ALA A 30 -15.68 -6.53 17.95
N PRO A 31 -14.38 -6.69 17.63
CA PRO A 31 -13.38 -5.75 18.07
C PRO A 31 -13.64 -4.37 17.45
N ASP A 32 -13.33 -3.32 18.18
CA ASP A 32 -13.38 -1.96 17.66
C ASP A 32 -12.51 -1.82 16.40
N LYS A 33 -13.00 -1.06 15.42
CA LYS A 33 -12.27 -0.81 14.16
C LYS A 33 -10.93 -0.14 14.42
N ARG A 34 -10.88 0.80 15.37
CA ARG A 34 -9.65 1.48 15.80
C ARG A 34 -8.64 0.49 16.39
N ASP A 35 -9.08 -0.43 17.22
CA ASP A 35 -8.21 -1.45 17.82
C ASP A 35 -7.61 -2.37 16.76
N VAL A 36 -8.41 -2.76 15.76
CA VAL A 36 -7.95 -3.59 14.63
C VAL A 36 -6.90 -2.85 13.79
N LEU A 37 -7.22 -1.65 13.35
CA LEU A 37 -6.34 -0.87 12.48
C LEU A 37 -5.11 -0.33 13.22
N GLY A 38 -5.26 0.03 14.47
CA GLY A 38 -4.15 0.42 15.33
C GLY A 38 -3.19 -0.75 15.57
N THR A 39 -3.73 -1.96 15.78
CA THR A 39 -2.88 -3.17 15.88
C THR A 39 -2.09 -3.41 14.59
N LEU A 40 -2.71 -3.25 13.41
CA LEU A 40 -2.01 -3.31 12.13
C LEU A 40 -0.91 -2.25 12.03
N MET A 41 -1.24 -0.99 12.34
CA MET A 41 -0.31 0.13 12.27
C MET A 41 0.89 -0.07 13.20
N LEU A 42 0.64 -0.41 14.47
CA LEU A 42 1.71 -0.69 15.43
C LEU A 42 2.60 -1.86 14.99
N GLY A 43 1.99 -2.92 14.42
CA GLY A 43 2.73 -4.05 13.86
C GLY A 43 3.66 -3.64 12.73
N LEU A 44 3.19 -2.80 11.80
CA LEU A 44 4.00 -2.28 10.69
C LEU A 44 5.13 -1.38 11.19
N LEU A 45 4.84 -0.45 12.09
CA LEU A 45 5.83 0.46 12.70
C LEU A 45 6.89 -0.28 13.52
N ALA A 46 6.52 -1.41 14.13
CA ALA A 46 7.45 -2.29 14.85
C ALA A 46 8.28 -3.19 13.90
N GLY A 47 8.08 -3.11 12.58
CA GLY A 47 8.77 -3.94 11.60
C GLY A 47 8.30 -5.40 11.58
N HIS A 48 7.11 -5.69 12.08
CA HIS A 48 6.55 -7.03 12.09
C HIS A 48 6.21 -7.50 10.67
N ARG A 49 6.64 -8.70 10.32
CA ARG A 49 6.44 -9.30 8.99
C ARG A 49 5.43 -10.45 8.98
N ARG A 50 4.93 -10.85 10.14
CA ARG A 50 4.00 -11.97 10.32
C ARG A 50 2.98 -11.63 11.39
N TYR A 51 1.77 -12.12 11.24
CA TYR A 51 0.71 -11.95 12.25
C TYR A 51 1.13 -12.47 13.64
N ALA A 52 1.87 -13.58 13.69
CA ALA A 52 2.36 -14.15 14.97
C ALA A 52 3.18 -13.14 15.80
N HIS A 53 3.82 -12.16 15.17
CA HIS A 53 4.62 -11.16 15.89
C HIS A 53 3.74 -10.16 16.67
N ILE A 54 2.45 -10.05 16.35
CA ILE A 54 1.49 -9.14 17.01
C ILE A 54 1.36 -9.46 18.50
N THR A 55 1.51 -10.73 18.87
CA THR A 55 1.47 -11.13 20.28
C THR A 55 2.48 -10.34 21.14
N ALA A 56 3.64 -9.99 20.59
CA ALA A 56 4.65 -9.20 21.30
C ALA A 56 4.17 -7.76 21.60
N LEU A 57 3.26 -7.21 20.81
CA LEU A 57 2.71 -5.87 21.04
C LEU A 57 1.67 -5.80 22.16
N ARG A 58 1.10 -6.92 22.56
CA ARG A 58 0.00 -6.95 23.55
C ARG A 58 0.44 -6.52 24.95
N GLY A 59 1.72 -6.52 25.22
CA GLY A 59 2.31 -5.98 26.45
C GLY A 59 2.61 -4.49 26.42
N ASP A 60 2.51 -3.84 25.25
CA ASP A 60 2.77 -2.41 25.08
C ASP A 60 1.44 -1.62 25.13
N ALA A 61 1.06 -1.22 26.33
CA ALA A 61 -0.13 -0.39 26.54
C ALA A 61 0.09 1.09 26.12
N VAL A 62 1.32 1.58 26.17
CA VAL A 62 1.63 2.99 25.94
C VAL A 62 1.41 3.38 24.46
N ALA A 63 1.95 2.60 23.52
CA ALA A 63 1.76 2.86 22.11
C ALA A 63 0.30 2.70 21.67
N ALA A 64 -0.43 1.74 22.25
CA ALA A 64 -1.86 1.55 22.02
C ALA A 64 -2.67 2.78 22.51
N GLN A 65 -2.36 3.28 23.70
CA GLN A 65 -3.02 4.46 24.27
C GLN A 65 -2.78 5.72 23.44
N ALA A 66 -1.56 5.91 22.91
CA ALA A 66 -1.23 7.04 22.04
C ALA A 66 -2.07 7.09 20.75
N LEU A 67 -2.56 5.94 20.26
CA LEU A 67 -3.49 5.84 19.14
C LEU A 67 -4.98 5.83 19.58
N GLY A 68 -5.28 6.04 20.85
CA GLY A 68 -6.63 6.00 21.41
C GLY A 68 -7.30 4.62 21.30
N MET A 69 -6.50 3.56 21.32
CA MET A 69 -6.97 2.17 21.28
C MET A 69 -7.36 1.68 22.69
N ASN A 70 -8.35 0.80 22.77
CA ASN A 70 -8.68 0.11 24.01
C ASN A 70 -7.72 -1.07 24.25
N LYS A 71 -7.30 -1.74 23.18
CA LYS A 71 -6.41 -2.91 23.25
C LYS A 71 -5.74 -3.22 21.92
N VAL A 72 -4.64 -3.95 21.98
CA VAL A 72 -4.07 -4.67 20.83
C VAL A 72 -4.85 -5.96 20.63
N VAL A 73 -5.46 -6.14 19.45
CA VAL A 73 -6.25 -7.33 19.14
C VAL A 73 -5.35 -8.55 18.88
N SER A 74 -5.92 -9.76 18.92
CA SER A 74 -5.17 -10.97 18.60
C SER A 74 -4.85 -11.04 17.10
N GLU A 75 -3.80 -11.81 16.74
CA GLU A 75 -3.43 -12.05 15.35
C GLU A 75 -4.60 -12.59 14.51
N ASP A 76 -5.38 -13.50 15.09
CA ASP A 76 -6.51 -14.11 14.42
C ASP A 76 -7.68 -13.13 14.24
N ALA A 77 -7.91 -12.26 15.23
CA ALA A 77 -8.90 -11.19 15.10
C ALA A 77 -8.52 -10.20 13.99
N LEU A 78 -7.25 -9.79 13.93
CA LEU A 78 -6.74 -8.93 12.88
C LEU A 78 -6.88 -9.58 11.50
N ARG A 79 -6.45 -10.83 11.34
CA ARG A 79 -6.54 -11.56 10.08
C ARG A 79 -7.96 -11.71 9.59
N ARG A 80 -8.91 -12.07 10.49
CA ARG A 80 -10.34 -12.17 10.14
C ARG A 80 -10.96 -10.83 9.79
N ALA A 81 -10.52 -9.76 10.43
CA ALA A 81 -10.99 -8.41 10.12
C ALA A 81 -10.56 -7.97 8.72
N LEU A 82 -9.28 -8.11 8.40
CA LEU A 82 -8.74 -7.73 7.09
C LEU A 82 -9.33 -8.57 5.95
N ALA A 83 -9.62 -9.86 6.19
CA ALA A 83 -10.28 -10.73 5.21
C ALA A 83 -11.73 -10.32 4.88
N ARG A 84 -12.32 -9.37 5.60
CA ARG A 84 -13.66 -8.82 5.29
C ARG A 84 -13.62 -7.66 4.30
N ILE A 85 -12.46 -7.13 4.03
CA ILE A 85 -12.28 -6.01 3.09
C ILE A 85 -11.82 -6.61 1.76
N ASP A 86 -12.66 -6.54 0.76
CA ASP A 86 -12.31 -6.98 -0.59
C ASP A 86 -11.26 -6.05 -1.22
N ASN A 87 -10.66 -6.50 -2.33
CA ASN A 87 -9.57 -5.77 -2.98
C ASN A 87 -10.00 -4.40 -3.51
N ALA A 88 -11.22 -4.28 -4.07
CA ALA A 88 -11.71 -3.01 -4.60
C ALA A 88 -11.94 -2.00 -3.47
N SER A 89 -12.60 -2.42 -2.39
CA SER A 89 -12.82 -1.60 -1.18
C SER A 89 -11.51 -1.21 -0.51
N SER A 90 -10.54 -2.13 -0.45
CA SER A 90 -9.20 -1.85 0.08
C SER A 90 -8.49 -0.78 -0.73
N THR A 91 -8.51 -0.89 -2.07
CA THR A 91 -7.90 0.08 -2.97
C THR A 91 -8.56 1.45 -2.85
N ALA A 92 -9.89 1.51 -2.84
CA ALA A 92 -10.65 2.75 -2.69
C ALA A 92 -10.39 3.45 -1.34
N TRP A 93 -10.09 2.69 -0.30
CA TRP A 93 -9.74 3.22 1.01
C TRP A 93 -8.27 3.68 1.09
N MET A 94 -7.32 2.86 0.62
CA MET A 94 -5.89 3.10 0.83
C MET A 94 -5.32 4.18 -0.10
N ARG A 95 -5.73 4.23 -1.36
CA ARG A 95 -5.19 5.19 -2.34
C ARG A 95 -5.38 6.65 -1.94
N PRO A 96 -6.59 7.11 -1.59
CA PRO A 96 -6.78 8.50 -1.17
C PRO A 96 -5.97 8.85 0.08
N ALA A 97 -5.77 7.89 0.99
CA ALA A 97 -4.95 8.09 2.19
C ALA A 97 -3.47 8.28 1.85
N LEU A 98 -2.92 7.46 0.93
CA LEU A 98 -1.55 7.64 0.43
C LEU A 98 -1.40 8.97 -0.30
N MET A 99 -2.27 9.27 -1.25
CA MET A 99 -2.23 10.52 -2.01
C MET A 99 -2.29 11.74 -1.08
N HIS A 100 -3.18 11.72 -0.09
CA HIS A 100 -3.29 12.80 0.89
C HIS A 100 -1.99 13.00 1.68
N SER A 101 -1.31 11.93 2.06
CA SER A 101 -0.08 11.98 2.87
C SER A 101 1.13 12.57 2.12
N VAL A 102 1.11 12.54 0.77
CA VAL A 102 2.24 12.98 -0.05
C VAL A 102 1.96 14.26 -0.85
N ARG A 103 0.69 14.66 -0.97
CA ARG A 103 0.26 15.72 -1.90
C ARG A 103 0.99 17.04 -1.76
N GLU A 104 1.25 17.50 -0.53
CA GLU A 104 1.97 18.75 -0.28
C GLU A 104 3.45 18.67 -0.73
N ALA A 105 4.05 17.49 -0.62
CA ALA A 105 5.42 17.27 -1.06
C ALA A 105 5.60 17.34 -2.58
N LEU A 106 4.50 17.22 -3.35
CA LEU A 106 4.49 17.26 -4.81
C LEU A 106 4.41 18.68 -5.39
N ASP A 107 4.47 19.73 -4.57
CA ASP A 107 4.47 21.13 -5.02
C ASP A 107 5.83 21.58 -5.60
N ARG A 108 6.84 20.75 -5.47
CA ARG A 108 8.18 20.96 -6.03
C ARG A 108 8.44 19.95 -7.15
N PRO A 109 9.38 20.22 -8.09
CA PRO A 109 9.74 19.23 -9.10
C PRO A 109 10.18 17.91 -8.47
N TRP A 110 9.56 16.82 -8.93
CA TRP A 110 9.81 15.48 -8.40
C TRP A 110 9.90 14.44 -9.53
N VAL A 111 10.46 13.29 -9.22
CA VAL A 111 10.65 12.17 -10.15
C VAL A 111 9.76 11.02 -9.72
N LEU A 112 8.97 10.50 -10.65
CA LEU A 112 8.21 9.28 -10.47
C LEU A 112 9.08 8.07 -10.84
N ASP A 113 9.40 7.24 -9.85
CA ASP A 113 10.05 5.94 -10.06
C ASP A 113 8.97 4.85 -10.08
N ILE A 114 9.01 4.01 -11.10
CA ILE A 114 8.14 2.84 -11.24
C ILE A 114 8.99 1.59 -11.16
N ASP A 115 8.62 0.67 -10.28
CA ASP A 115 9.31 -0.61 -10.11
C ASP A 115 8.32 -1.76 -9.90
N ALA A 116 8.71 -2.96 -10.29
CA ALA A 116 7.94 -4.18 -10.09
C ALA A 116 8.75 -5.21 -9.31
N SER A 117 8.26 -5.57 -8.13
CA SER A 117 8.89 -6.58 -7.29
C SER A 117 8.06 -7.87 -7.24
N ILE A 118 8.69 -9.00 -7.52
CA ILE A 118 8.05 -10.31 -7.46
C ILE A 118 8.11 -10.83 -6.02
N LYS A 119 6.94 -11.15 -5.46
CA LYS A 119 6.81 -11.73 -4.13
C LYS A 119 6.42 -13.21 -4.20
N PRO A 120 7.35 -14.15 -4.02
CA PRO A 120 7.03 -15.57 -3.94
C PRO A 120 6.14 -15.87 -2.75
N LEU A 121 5.13 -16.72 -2.94
CA LEU A 121 4.15 -17.06 -1.92
C LEU A 121 4.26 -18.54 -1.54
N TYR A 122 4.08 -18.82 -0.26
CA TYR A 122 4.22 -20.17 0.32
C TYR A 122 2.90 -20.72 0.87
N GLY A 123 1.79 -20.04 0.58
CA GLY A 123 0.44 -20.43 0.99
C GLY A 123 -0.54 -20.35 -0.18
N ARG A 124 -1.81 -20.44 0.15
CA ARG A 124 -2.94 -20.35 -0.81
C ARG A 124 -3.53 -18.94 -0.77
N GLN A 125 -2.73 -17.95 -1.12
CA GLN A 125 -3.20 -16.57 -1.22
C GLN A 125 -4.03 -16.40 -2.49
N GLU A 126 -5.10 -15.62 -2.39
CA GLU A 126 -5.96 -15.28 -3.51
C GLU A 126 -5.16 -14.56 -4.61
N GLY A 127 -5.41 -14.89 -5.87
CA GLY A 127 -4.72 -14.31 -7.01
C GLY A 127 -3.25 -14.71 -7.18
N ALA A 128 -2.73 -15.63 -6.36
CA ALA A 128 -1.38 -16.16 -6.50
C ALA A 128 -1.30 -17.13 -7.67
N GLU A 129 -0.51 -16.83 -8.67
CA GLU A 129 -0.34 -17.67 -9.87
C GLU A 129 1.15 -17.88 -10.19
N ILE A 130 1.43 -18.96 -10.89
CA ILE A 130 2.76 -19.25 -11.42
C ILE A 130 3.00 -18.38 -12.65
N GLY A 131 4.06 -17.58 -12.61
CA GLY A 131 4.49 -16.71 -13.69
C GLY A 131 6.00 -16.55 -13.69
N TYR A 132 6.49 -15.47 -14.29
CA TYR A 132 7.92 -15.17 -14.30
C TYR A 132 8.42 -14.90 -12.88
N ASN A 133 9.31 -15.75 -12.40
CA ASN A 133 9.95 -15.62 -11.11
C ASN A 133 11.37 -16.20 -11.15
N PRO A 134 12.38 -15.40 -11.44
CA PRO A 134 13.75 -15.88 -11.61
C PRO A 134 14.36 -16.42 -10.32
N SER A 135 13.94 -15.92 -9.16
CA SER A 135 14.46 -16.34 -7.85
C SER A 135 13.85 -17.67 -7.38
N LYS A 136 12.62 -17.97 -7.75
CA LYS A 136 11.88 -19.18 -7.35
C LYS A 136 10.98 -19.65 -8.49
N PRO A 137 11.55 -20.24 -9.54
CA PRO A 137 10.78 -20.76 -10.67
C PRO A 137 9.67 -21.72 -10.23
N MET A 138 8.56 -21.74 -10.96
CA MET A 138 7.37 -22.57 -10.68
C MET A 138 6.66 -22.31 -9.34
N ARG A 139 7.05 -21.26 -8.59
CA ARG A 139 6.37 -20.88 -7.36
C ARG A 139 5.31 -19.83 -7.64
N PRO A 140 4.07 -20.01 -7.14
CA PRO A 140 3.06 -18.96 -7.20
C PRO A 140 3.58 -17.66 -6.57
N SER A 141 3.24 -16.54 -7.16
CA SER A 141 3.71 -15.22 -6.71
C SER A 141 2.66 -14.14 -6.94
N HIS A 142 2.84 -13.02 -6.26
CA HIS A 142 2.26 -11.74 -6.63
C HIS A 142 3.36 -10.83 -7.19
N VAL A 143 2.98 -9.92 -8.06
CA VAL A 143 3.82 -8.80 -8.49
C VAL A 143 3.32 -7.54 -7.80
N LEU A 144 4.23 -6.85 -7.12
CA LEU A 144 3.98 -5.56 -6.47
C LEU A 144 4.50 -4.48 -7.41
N HIS A 145 3.60 -3.68 -7.97
CA HIS A 145 3.94 -2.49 -8.75
C HIS A 145 3.97 -1.30 -7.80
N THR A 146 5.12 -0.68 -7.65
CA THR A 146 5.34 0.46 -6.77
C THR A 146 5.55 1.73 -7.58
N PHE A 147 4.90 2.80 -7.15
CA PHE A 147 5.02 4.14 -7.70
C PHE A 147 5.58 5.03 -6.60
N LEU A 148 6.81 5.50 -6.76
CA LEU A 148 7.57 6.18 -5.73
C LEU A 148 7.91 7.61 -6.18
N VAL A 149 7.85 8.54 -5.25
CA VAL A 149 8.48 9.86 -5.40
C VAL A 149 9.96 9.67 -5.08
N GLY A 150 10.76 9.40 -6.11
CA GLY A 150 12.13 8.89 -5.96
C GLY A 150 13.05 9.81 -5.19
N ASN A 151 13.02 11.11 -5.46
CA ASN A 151 13.84 12.10 -4.78
C ASN A 151 13.41 12.41 -3.33
N LEU A 152 12.18 12.05 -2.95
CA LEU A 152 11.64 12.25 -1.60
C LEU A 152 11.47 10.94 -0.83
N ARG A 153 11.65 9.79 -1.48
CA ARG A 153 11.44 8.44 -0.93
C ARG A 153 10.04 8.23 -0.33
N LEU A 154 9.04 8.79 -0.97
CA LEU A 154 7.64 8.65 -0.56
C LEU A 154 6.93 7.64 -1.47
N VAL A 155 6.06 6.82 -0.90
CA VAL A 155 5.21 5.91 -1.66
C VAL A 155 3.98 6.67 -2.13
N LEU A 156 3.74 6.68 -3.43
CA LEU A 156 2.60 7.34 -4.06
C LEU A 156 1.44 6.36 -4.31
N ASP A 157 1.76 5.17 -4.81
CA ASP A 157 0.79 4.08 -5.00
C ASP A 157 1.49 2.72 -4.94
N VAL A 158 0.74 1.71 -4.55
CA VAL A 158 1.16 0.30 -4.61
C VAL A 158 0.02 -0.52 -5.16
N GLN A 159 0.29 -1.29 -6.20
CA GLN A 159 -0.69 -2.19 -6.80
C GLN A 159 -0.18 -3.62 -6.76
N VAL A 160 -1.08 -4.56 -6.51
CA VAL A 160 -0.78 -5.99 -6.45
C VAL A 160 -1.44 -6.66 -7.64
N SER A 161 -0.67 -7.40 -8.41
CA SER A 161 -1.18 -8.23 -9.50
C SER A 161 -0.79 -9.69 -9.33
N SER A 162 -1.44 -10.58 -10.09
CA SER A 162 -1.08 -11.98 -10.19
C SER A 162 0.35 -12.15 -10.73
N GLY A 163 1.08 -13.15 -10.25
CA GLY A 163 2.41 -13.46 -10.75
C GLY A 163 2.47 -13.82 -12.25
N LYS A 164 1.34 -14.15 -12.85
CA LYS A 164 1.19 -14.43 -14.28
C LYS A 164 1.03 -13.16 -15.13
N GLN A 165 0.59 -12.08 -14.52
CA GLN A 165 0.35 -10.82 -15.23
C GLN A 165 1.68 -10.11 -15.53
N HIS A 166 1.91 -9.82 -16.81
CA HIS A 166 3.10 -9.09 -17.24
C HIS A 166 3.05 -7.64 -16.74
N SER A 167 4.16 -7.14 -16.23
CA SER A 167 4.26 -5.77 -15.68
C SER A 167 3.86 -4.69 -16.69
N SER A 168 4.21 -4.85 -17.95
CA SER A 168 3.93 -3.89 -19.01
C SER A 168 2.43 -3.68 -19.28
N GLY A 169 1.63 -4.75 -19.30
CA GLY A 169 0.19 -4.65 -19.52
C GLY A 169 -0.55 -3.95 -18.38
N HIS A 170 -0.05 -4.13 -17.15
CA HIS A 170 -0.60 -3.47 -15.97
C HIS A 170 -0.19 -1.99 -15.89
N ALA A 171 1.06 -1.69 -16.22
CA ALA A 171 1.69 -0.39 -16.03
C ALA A 171 0.99 0.74 -16.78
N LYS A 172 0.61 0.53 -18.06
CA LYS A 172 -0.05 1.56 -18.88
C LYS A 172 -1.30 2.11 -18.20
N ALA A 173 -2.23 1.22 -17.83
CA ALA A 173 -3.50 1.63 -17.23
C ALA A 173 -3.31 2.24 -15.82
N ALA A 174 -2.36 1.70 -15.06
CA ALA A 174 -2.04 2.20 -13.73
C ALA A 174 -1.41 3.58 -13.76
N LEU A 175 -0.43 3.77 -14.65
CA LEU A 175 0.26 5.04 -14.86
C LEU A 175 -0.68 6.12 -15.38
N GLY A 176 -1.52 5.80 -16.39
CA GLY A 176 -2.50 6.73 -16.93
C GLY A 176 -3.45 7.25 -15.85
N ARG A 177 -4.04 6.37 -15.05
CA ARG A 177 -4.90 6.76 -13.91
C ARG A 177 -4.15 7.62 -12.88
N LEU A 178 -2.92 7.25 -12.54
CA LEU A 178 -2.13 8.00 -11.56
C LEU A 178 -1.85 9.42 -12.05
N LEU A 179 -1.44 9.58 -13.30
CA LEU A 179 -1.20 10.90 -13.91
C LEU A 179 -2.48 11.74 -13.99
N ASP A 180 -3.65 11.13 -14.21
CA ASP A 180 -4.94 11.82 -14.17
C ASP A 180 -5.29 12.28 -12.74
N GLU A 181 -5.07 11.44 -11.72
CA GLU A 181 -5.30 11.77 -10.31
C GLU A 181 -4.36 12.87 -9.79
N LEU A 182 -3.15 12.95 -10.32
CA LEU A 182 -2.16 13.99 -9.97
C LEU A 182 -2.53 15.36 -10.55
N GLY A 183 -3.19 15.40 -11.69
CA GLY A 183 -3.61 16.64 -12.35
C GLY A 183 -2.44 17.56 -12.68
N ASP A 184 -2.40 18.72 -12.03
CA ASP A 184 -1.35 19.74 -12.17
C ASP A 184 -0.02 19.39 -11.44
N LYS A 185 -0.06 18.43 -10.51
CA LYS A 185 1.09 17.98 -9.72
C LYS A 185 1.88 16.83 -10.38
N ARG A 186 1.97 16.86 -11.70
CA ARG A 186 2.68 15.82 -12.47
C ARG A 186 4.18 15.77 -12.15
N PRO A 187 4.81 14.60 -12.27
CA PRO A 187 6.26 14.48 -12.12
C PRO A 187 6.99 15.25 -13.24
N ALA A 188 8.14 15.81 -12.91
CA ALA A 188 9.04 16.39 -13.92
C ALA A 188 9.64 15.29 -14.84
N LEU A 189 9.77 14.07 -14.33
CA LEU A 189 10.29 12.92 -15.05
C LEU A 189 9.64 11.64 -14.52
N VAL A 190 9.26 10.74 -15.43
CA VAL A 190 8.90 9.35 -15.11
C VAL A 190 10.11 8.47 -15.42
N ARG A 191 10.47 7.59 -14.48
CA ARG A 191 11.62 6.69 -14.62
C ARG A 191 11.20 5.26 -14.30
N GLY A 192 11.59 4.32 -15.16
CA GLY A 192 11.31 2.89 -14.98
C GLY A 192 12.45 2.03 -15.49
N ASP A 193 12.45 0.75 -15.14
CA ASP A 193 13.37 -0.21 -15.74
C ASP A 193 12.90 -0.65 -17.15
N SER A 194 13.71 -1.48 -17.80
CA SER A 194 13.43 -1.98 -19.15
C SER A 194 12.11 -2.77 -19.26
N GLY A 195 11.58 -3.29 -18.16
CA GLY A 195 10.27 -3.96 -18.11
C GLY A 195 9.09 -3.03 -18.40
N TYR A 196 9.28 -1.72 -18.23
CA TYR A 196 8.30 -0.69 -18.55
C TYR A 196 8.53 -0.02 -19.90
N GLY A 197 9.68 -0.24 -20.56
CA GLY A 197 10.05 0.31 -21.85
C GLY A 197 9.32 -0.37 -23.02
N ASN A 198 7.99 -0.50 -22.95
CA ASN A 198 7.18 -1.06 -24.03
C ASN A 198 6.39 0.05 -24.75
N GLU A 199 6.08 -0.19 -26.03
CA GLU A 199 5.40 0.76 -26.91
C GLU A 199 4.14 1.36 -26.26
N GLY A 200 3.33 0.54 -25.59
CA GLY A 200 2.08 1.01 -24.98
C GLY A 200 2.29 2.01 -23.86
N VAL A 201 3.32 1.86 -23.03
CA VAL A 201 3.67 2.81 -21.96
C VAL A 201 4.29 4.07 -22.55
N LEU A 202 5.21 3.92 -23.52
CA LEU A 202 5.88 5.05 -24.16
C LEU A 202 4.87 5.94 -24.89
N LEU A 203 3.97 5.39 -25.69
CA LEU A 203 2.92 6.14 -26.37
C LEU A 203 1.97 6.85 -25.39
N GLU A 204 1.68 6.26 -24.25
CA GLU A 204 0.86 6.91 -23.21
C GLU A 204 1.58 8.14 -22.63
N LEU A 205 2.87 8.03 -22.35
CA LEU A 205 3.69 9.14 -21.82
C LEU A 205 3.88 10.25 -22.87
N GLU A 206 4.17 9.87 -24.11
CA GLU A 206 4.32 10.80 -25.25
C GLU A 206 3.02 11.55 -25.53
N GLY A 207 1.88 10.83 -25.57
CA GLY A 207 0.56 11.43 -25.79
C GLY A 207 0.17 12.44 -24.70
N ARG A 208 0.77 12.34 -23.51
CA ARG A 208 0.59 13.27 -22.39
C ARG A 208 1.66 14.36 -22.33
N GLY A 209 2.65 14.32 -23.20
CA GLY A 209 3.82 15.21 -23.13
C GLY A 209 4.64 15.02 -21.84
N GLN A 210 4.61 13.81 -21.26
CA GLN A 210 5.27 13.51 -20.00
C GLN A 210 6.70 13.03 -20.26
N PRO A 211 7.74 13.75 -19.77
CA PRO A 211 9.14 13.29 -19.89
C PRO A 211 9.38 11.96 -19.18
N TYR A 212 10.18 11.09 -19.79
CA TYR A 212 10.51 9.77 -19.24
C TYR A 212 11.96 9.33 -19.54
N LEU A 213 12.44 8.34 -18.76
CA LEU A 213 13.76 7.71 -18.90
C LEU A 213 13.64 6.19 -18.66
#